data_2208677740eb0da85c64cf547d48c71e
#
_entry.id   2208677740eb0da85c64cf547d48c71e
#
_cell.length_a   1.000
_cell.length_b   1.000
_cell.length_c   1.000
_cell.angle_alpha   90.00
_cell.angle_beta   90.00
_cell.angle_gamma   90.00
#
_symmetry.space_group_name_H-M   'P 1'
#
loop_
_entity.id
_entity.type
_entity.pdbx_description
1 polymer ?
#
loop_
_entity_poly.entity_id
_entity_poly.type
_entity_poly.pdbx_seq_one_letter_code
_entity_poly.pdbx_strand_id
1 'polypeptide(L)'
;IILFIDELHTIVGAGKTDGAMDAGNLLKPLLARGELHCIGATTLNEYRKYIEKDAALERRFQPVMVAEPTVEDTIAILRGLKERYEVYHGVKIQDAALIAAATLSNRYITDRFLPDKAIDLVDEACALIKTEMNSMPTELDELRHRIMQLEIEEAAMKKETDKLTQAHLAEVQKELAELRDSFHGMKARWESEKQSIGKVQNLRQEIEQINAEIEMAQNRYDLNRAAELKYGRLPQLQKELEEAEKQSEGSDREDSLLRD
;
A
#
# COMPACT_ATOMS: atom_id res chain seq x y z
N ILE A 1 -16.95 -3.47 -29.70
CA ILE A 1 -16.75 -3.82 -28.27
C ILE A 1 -15.97 -5.12 -28.24
N ILE A 2 -14.89 -5.19 -27.45
CA ILE A 2 -14.14 -6.41 -27.17
C ILE A 2 -14.50 -6.86 -25.76
N LEU A 3 -14.93 -8.10 -25.60
CA LEU A 3 -15.26 -8.69 -24.31
C LEU A 3 -13.99 -9.31 -23.72
N PHE A 4 -13.62 -8.95 -22.48
CA PHE A 4 -12.58 -9.63 -21.71
C PHE A 4 -13.24 -10.57 -20.71
N ILE A 5 -12.80 -11.83 -20.69
CA ILE A 5 -13.28 -12.85 -19.75
C ILE A 5 -12.07 -13.39 -18.99
N ASP A 6 -12.01 -13.05 -17.73
CA ASP A 6 -11.04 -13.67 -16.82
C ASP A 6 -11.50 -15.07 -16.42
N GLU A 7 -10.56 -15.98 -16.17
CA GLU A 7 -10.83 -17.39 -15.87
C GLU A 7 -11.82 -18.04 -16.86
N LEU A 8 -11.58 -17.88 -18.15
CA LEU A 8 -12.46 -18.39 -19.22
C LEU A 8 -12.86 -19.86 -19.01
N HIS A 9 -12.03 -20.66 -18.38
CA HIS A 9 -12.30 -22.06 -18.08
C HIS A 9 -13.52 -22.25 -17.15
N THR A 10 -13.85 -21.29 -16.31
CA THR A 10 -15.01 -21.37 -15.40
C THR A 10 -16.33 -21.36 -16.17
N ILE A 11 -16.37 -20.58 -17.26
CA ILE A 11 -17.56 -20.49 -18.13
C ILE A 11 -17.71 -21.76 -18.98
N VAL A 12 -16.58 -22.34 -19.43
CA VAL A 12 -16.57 -23.55 -20.29
C VAL A 12 -16.83 -24.82 -19.47
N GLY A 13 -16.40 -24.83 -18.19
CA GLY A 13 -16.53 -25.99 -17.29
C GLY A 13 -17.85 -26.05 -16.51
N ALA A 14 -18.61 -24.98 -16.46
CA ALA A 14 -19.82 -24.87 -15.63
C ALA A 14 -21.01 -25.75 -16.07
N GLY A 15 -20.97 -26.30 -17.28
CA GLY A 15 -22.09 -27.09 -17.87
C GLY A 15 -22.18 -28.56 -17.44
N LYS A 16 -21.41 -29.01 -16.43
CA LYS A 16 -21.42 -30.42 -15.99
C LYS A 16 -22.38 -30.74 -14.85
N THR A 17 -23.08 -29.74 -14.30
CA THR A 17 -24.16 -29.96 -13.33
C THR A 17 -25.50 -29.95 -14.05
N ASP A 18 -26.29 -31.03 -13.89
CA ASP A 18 -27.61 -31.18 -14.46
C ASP A 18 -28.48 -29.93 -14.19
N GLY A 19 -28.85 -29.22 -15.28
CA GLY A 19 -29.79 -28.09 -15.24
C GLY A 19 -29.17 -26.70 -15.31
N ALA A 20 -27.84 -26.55 -15.30
CA ALA A 20 -27.20 -25.24 -15.54
C ALA A 20 -27.05 -24.97 -17.03
N MET A 21 -27.53 -23.81 -17.50
CA MET A 21 -27.36 -23.37 -18.88
C MET A 21 -25.86 -23.14 -19.11
N ASP A 22 -25.25 -23.98 -19.94
CA ASP A 22 -23.80 -23.90 -20.26
C ASP A 22 -23.54 -22.60 -21.04
N ALA A 23 -23.01 -21.60 -20.33
CA ALA A 23 -22.66 -20.31 -20.91
C ALA A 23 -21.64 -20.46 -22.06
N GLY A 24 -20.79 -21.51 -22.03
CA GLY A 24 -19.90 -21.86 -23.12
C GLY A 24 -20.67 -22.16 -24.42
N ASN A 25 -21.81 -22.85 -24.35
CA ASN A 25 -22.64 -23.17 -25.52
C ASN A 25 -23.33 -21.92 -26.09
N LEU A 26 -23.58 -20.87 -25.30
CA LEU A 26 -24.11 -19.59 -25.79
C LEU A 26 -23.02 -18.78 -26.52
N LEU A 27 -21.77 -18.82 -26.04
CA LEU A 27 -20.66 -18.09 -26.65
C LEU A 27 -20.18 -18.68 -27.97
N LYS A 28 -20.19 -20.00 -28.08
CA LYS A 28 -19.72 -20.73 -29.28
C LYS A 28 -20.34 -20.24 -30.60
N PRO A 29 -21.66 -20.07 -30.74
CA PRO A 29 -22.29 -19.58 -31.96
C PRO A 29 -21.92 -18.13 -32.28
N LEU A 30 -21.83 -17.25 -31.24
CA LEU A 30 -21.51 -15.85 -31.42
C LEU A 30 -20.06 -15.64 -31.85
N LEU A 31 -19.14 -16.43 -31.29
CA LEU A 31 -17.72 -16.47 -31.70
C LEU A 31 -17.60 -17.04 -33.13
N ALA A 32 -18.40 -18.06 -33.48
CA ALA A 32 -18.36 -18.66 -34.80
C ALA A 32 -18.78 -17.73 -35.93
N ARG A 33 -19.76 -16.84 -35.63
CA ARG A 33 -20.28 -15.87 -36.60
C ARG A 33 -19.48 -14.58 -36.65
N GLY A 34 -18.46 -14.42 -35.77
CA GLY A 34 -17.71 -13.16 -35.65
C GLY A 34 -18.50 -12.01 -35.04
N GLU A 35 -19.64 -12.31 -34.46
CA GLU A 35 -20.49 -11.31 -33.78
C GLU A 35 -19.88 -10.86 -32.43
N LEU A 36 -19.06 -11.73 -31.81
CA LEU A 36 -18.38 -11.49 -30.56
C LEU A 36 -16.86 -11.57 -30.73
N HIS A 37 -16.17 -10.48 -30.36
CA HIS A 37 -14.72 -10.47 -30.22
C HIS A 37 -14.39 -10.60 -28.74
N CYS A 38 -13.61 -11.62 -28.36
CA CYS A 38 -13.35 -11.98 -26.99
C CYS A 38 -11.86 -12.23 -26.76
N ILE A 39 -11.38 -11.73 -25.62
CA ILE A 39 -10.08 -12.06 -25.04
C ILE A 39 -10.36 -12.86 -23.76
N GLY A 40 -9.89 -14.11 -23.71
CA GLY A 40 -10.03 -14.96 -22.53
C GLY A 40 -8.69 -15.15 -21.84
N ALA A 41 -8.65 -15.00 -20.53
CA ALA A 41 -7.49 -15.34 -19.70
C ALA A 41 -7.74 -16.66 -18.97
N THR A 42 -6.70 -17.49 -18.85
CA THR A 42 -6.73 -18.75 -18.10
C THR A 42 -5.31 -19.24 -17.81
N THR A 43 -5.18 -20.22 -16.91
CA THR A 43 -3.90 -20.88 -16.66
C THR A 43 -3.61 -21.96 -17.70
N LEU A 44 -2.33 -22.33 -17.87
CA LEU A 44 -1.94 -23.40 -18.80
C LEU A 44 -2.60 -24.75 -18.48
N ASN A 45 -2.72 -25.07 -17.21
CA ASN A 45 -3.32 -26.33 -16.78
C ASN A 45 -4.83 -26.37 -17.10
N GLU A 46 -5.53 -25.27 -16.84
CA GLU A 46 -6.95 -25.15 -17.13
C GLU A 46 -7.23 -25.05 -18.64
N TYR A 47 -6.34 -24.39 -19.40
CA TYR A 47 -6.41 -24.37 -20.86
C TYR A 47 -6.38 -25.79 -21.44
N ARG A 48 -5.38 -26.59 -21.05
CA ARG A 48 -5.25 -27.99 -21.49
C ARG A 48 -6.43 -28.88 -21.09
N LYS A 49 -7.00 -28.61 -19.93
CA LYS A 49 -8.08 -29.41 -19.36
C LYS A 49 -9.43 -29.10 -19.96
N TYR A 50 -9.72 -27.84 -20.27
CA TYR A 50 -11.06 -27.38 -20.63
C TYR A 50 -11.14 -26.80 -22.05
N ILE A 51 -10.16 -26.03 -22.52
CA ILE A 51 -10.23 -25.34 -23.81
C ILE A 51 -9.69 -26.20 -24.93
N GLU A 52 -8.50 -26.75 -24.78
CA GLU A 52 -7.84 -27.61 -25.80
C GLU A 52 -8.66 -28.88 -26.13
N LYS A 53 -9.39 -29.40 -25.16
CA LYS A 53 -10.25 -30.58 -25.36
C LYS A 53 -11.56 -30.27 -26.08
N ASP A 54 -11.95 -29.03 -26.19
CA ASP A 54 -13.14 -28.58 -26.88
C ASP A 54 -12.77 -28.06 -28.28
N ALA A 55 -12.81 -28.91 -29.29
CA ALA A 55 -12.45 -28.55 -30.66
C ALA A 55 -13.23 -27.35 -31.23
N ALA A 56 -14.38 -27.01 -30.65
CA ALA A 56 -15.14 -25.85 -31.05
C ALA A 56 -14.56 -24.55 -30.50
N LEU A 57 -13.98 -24.56 -29.30
CA LEU A 57 -13.30 -23.41 -28.70
C LEU A 57 -11.86 -23.27 -29.20
N GLU A 58 -11.12 -24.36 -29.26
CA GLU A 58 -9.75 -24.39 -29.76
C GLU A 58 -9.59 -23.68 -31.11
N ARG A 59 -10.52 -23.93 -32.05
CA ARG A 59 -10.50 -23.31 -33.38
C ARG A 59 -10.88 -21.81 -33.38
N ARG A 60 -11.38 -21.28 -32.28
CA ARG A 60 -11.89 -19.89 -32.18
C ARG A 60 -11.03 -18.98 -31.33
N PHE A 61 -10.16 -19.55 -30.53
CA PHE A 61 -9.20 -18.81 -29.72
C PHE A 61 -7.78 -19.08 -30.18
N GLN A 62 -7.07 -18.01 -30.54
CA GLN A 62 -5.63 -18.08 -30.79
C GLN A 62 -4.92 -17.98 -29.44
N PRO A 63 -4.17 -19.02 -29.01
CA PRO A 63 -3.44 -18.92 -27.73
C PRO A 63 -2.29 -17.93 -27.84
N VAL A 64 -2.19 -17.07 -26.84
CA VAL A 64 -1.08 -16.15 -26.63
C VAL A 64 -0.45 -16.49 -25.29
N MET A 65 0.78 -17.00 -25.34
CA MET A 65 1.52 -17.35 -24.11
C MET A 65 2.08 -16.10 -23.44
N VAL A 66 1.72 -15.91 -22.18
CA VAL A 66 2.32 -14.89 -21.32
C VAL A 66 3.34 -15.59 -20.42
N ALA A 67 4.62 -15.39 -20.70
CA ALA A 67 5.71 -15.96 -19.91
C ALA A 67 5.93 -15.16 -18.61
N GLU A 68 6.51 -15.82 -17.61
CA GLU A 68 7.00 -15.14 -16.42
C GLU A 68 8.09 -14.13 -16.81
N PRO A 69 8.02 -12.87 -16.32
CA PRO A 69 9.04 -11.86 -16.63
C PRO A 69 10.37 -12.20 -15.96
N THR A 70 11.45 -11.70 -16.54
CA THR A 70 12.79 -11.81 -15.94
C THR A 70 12.91 -10.91 -14.70
N VAL A 71 14.00 -11.06 -13.94
CA VAL A 71 14.29 -10.17 -12.81
C VAL A 71 14.42 -8.72 -13.26
N GLU A 72 15.08 -8.50 -14.42
CA GLU A 72 15.29 -7.17 -15.02
C GLU A 72 13.93 -6.55 -15.44
N ASP A 73 13.07 -7.32 -16.08
CA ASP A 73 11.72 -6.87 -16.44
C ASP A 73 10.90 -6.54 -15.19
N THR A 74 11.02 -7.38 -14.16
CA THR A 74 10.33 -7.16 -12.87
C THR A 74 10.77 -5.87 -12.21
N ILE A 75 12.08 -5.55 -12.21
CA ILE A 75 12.58 -4.27 -11.69
C ILE A 75 11.97 -3.10 -12.46
N ALA A 76 11.87 -3.20 -13.79
CA ALA A 76 11.23 -2.16 -14.60
C ALA A 76 9.74 -2.00 -14.26
N ILE A 77 9.01 -3.09 -14.04
CA ILE A 77 7.61 -3.09 -13.59
C ILE A 77 7.49 -2.42 -12.22
N LEU A 78 8.33 -2.81 -11.24
CA LEU A 78 8.31 -2.24 -9.90
C LEU A 78 8.61 -0.74 -9.91
N ARG A 79 9.55 -0.27 -10.75
CA ARG A 79 9.81 1.16 -10.94
C ARG A 79 8.58 1.91 -11.47
N GLY A 80 7.83 1.29 -12.39
CA GLY A 80 6.57 1.85 -12.90
C GLY A 80 5.45 1.91 -11.86
N LEU A 81 5.47 1.02 -10.86
CA LEU A 81 4.48 0.96 -9.78
C LEU A 81 4.89 1.78 -8.55
N LYS A 82 6.18 2.12 -8.42
CA LYS A 82 6.78 2.76 -7.24
C LYS A 82 5.96 3.93 -6.73
N GLU A 83 5.67 4.90 -7.59
CA GLU A 83 4.97 6.13 -7.20
C GLU A 83 3.60 5.86 -6.58
N ARG A 84 2.86 4.88 -7.14
CA ARG A 84 1.54 4.49 -6.61
C ARG A 84 1.64 3.86 -5.22
N TYR A 85 2.66 3.02 -4.99
CA TYR A 85 2.89 2.42 -3.67
C TYR A 85 3.36 3.46 -2.65
N GLU A 86 4.25 4.39 -3.05
CA GLU A 86 4.67 5.51 -2.20
C GLU A 86 3.48 6.37 -1.74
N VAL A 87 2.57 6.68 -2.65
CA VAL A 87 1.35 7.44 -2.32
C VAL A 87 0.40 6.63 -1.43
N TYR A 88 0.16 5.35 -1.76
CA TYR A 88 -0.78 4.51 -1.02
C TYR A 88 -0.34 4.25 0.41
N HIS A 89 0.93 3.90 0.61
CA HIS A 89 1.48 3.61 1.93
C HIS A 89 1.98 4.86 2.66
N GLY A 90 2.32 5.93 1.92
CA GLY A 90 2.89 7.15 2.48
C GLY A 90 4.35 6.99 2.90
N VAL A 91 5.07 6.09 2.27
CA VAL A 91 6.49 5.79 2.52
C VAL A 91 7.30 6.06 1.27
N LYS A 92 8.59 6.37 1.42
CA LYS A 92 9.50 6.55 0.30
C LYS A 92 10.22 5.24 -0.01
N ILE A 93 10.18 4.80 -1.26
CA ILE A 93 10.80 3.55 -1.70
C ILE A 93 12.09 3.85 -2.44
N GLN A 94 13.22 3.33 -1.96
CA GLN A 94 14.50 3.48 -2.63
C GLN A 94 14.61 2.48 -3.79
N ASP A 95 15.32 2.86 -4.88
CA ASP A 95 15.53 1.97 -6.04
C ASP A 95 16.25 0.67 -5.65
N ALA A 96 17.18 0.74 -4.69
CA ALA A 96 17.86 -0.44 -4.15
C ALA A 96 16.90 -1.45 -3.52
N ALA A 97 15.81 -0.99 -2.89
CA ALA A 97 14.79 -1.86 -2.31
C ALA A 97 14.00 -2.61 -3.39
N LEU A 98 13.69 -1.97 -4.52
CA LEU A 98 13.02 -2.60 -5.66
C LEU A 98 13.90 -3.70 -6.29
N ILE A 99 15.20 -3.41 -6.46
CA ILE A 99 16.18 -4.37 -6.96
C ILE A 99 16.29 -5.56 -5.99
N ALA A 100 16.36 -5.30 -4.69
CA ALA A 100 16.40 -6.33 -3.66
C ALA A 100 15.12 -7.18 -3.66
N ALA A 101 13.95 -6.56 -3.74
CA ALA A 101 12.67 -7.26 -3.78
C ALA A 101 12.59 -8.23 -4.98
N ALA A 102 12.93 -7.79 -6.18
CA ALA A 102 12.95 -8.65 -7.37
C ALA A 102 13.96 -9.80 -7.25
N THR A 103 15.19 -9.49 -6.80
CA THR A 103 16.28 -10.49 -6.72
C THR A 103 16.03 -11.52 -5.61
N LEU A 104 15.64 -11.06 -4.41
CA LEU A 104 15.45 -11.94 -3.25
C LEU A 104 14.18 -12.76 -3.40
N SER A 105 13.08 -12.19 -3.92
CA SER A 105 11.87 -12.98 -4.17
C SER A 105 12.11 -14.08 -5.20
N ASN A 106 12.87 -13.78 -6.27
CA ASN A 106 13.22 -14.79 -7.26
C ASN A 106 14.07 -15.93 -6.68
N ARG A 107 14.96 -15.61 -5.72
CA ARG A 107 15.86 -16.56 -5.12
C ARG A 107 15.22 -17.41 -4.02
N TYR A 108 14.38 -16.84 -3.19
CA TYR A 108 13.90 -17.47 -1.95
C TYR A 108 12.41 -17.87 -2.00
N ILE A 109 11.59 -17.25 -2.84
CA ILE A 109 10.17 -17.58 -2.97
C ILE A 109 9.99 -18.42 -4.23
N THR A 110 9.78 -19.73 -4.05
CA THR A 110 9.71 -20.72 -5.14
C THR A 110 8.31 -21.15 -5.52
N ASP A 111 7.32 -20.85 -4.69
CA ASP A 111 5.91 -21.24 -4.86
C ASP A 111 5.07 -20.19 -5.56
N ARG A 112 5.66 -19.03 -5.90
CA ARG A 112 5.02 -17.93 -6.63
C ARG A 112 5.88 -17.45 -7.78
N PHE A 113 5.25 -16.75 -8.72
CA PHE A 113 5.88 -16.25 -9.93
C PHE A 113 6.17 -14.74 -9.85
N LEU A 114 7.16 -14.29 -10.64
CA LEU A 114 7.37 -12.88 -10.90
C LEU A 114 6.25 -12.38 -11.85
N PRO A 115 5.83 -11.13 -11.76
CA PRO A 115 6.30 -10.10 -10.84
C PRO A 115 5.63 -10.12 -9.46
N ASP A 116 4.57 -10.91 -9.27
CA ASP A 116 3.66 -10.84 -8.11
C ASP A 116 4.40 -11.00 -6.78
N LYS A 117 5.28 -12.02 -6.66
CA LYS A 117 6.05 -12.24 -5.44
C LYS A 117 6.97 -11.07 -5.06
N ALA A 118 7.45 -10.30 -6.03
CA ALA A 118 8.26 -9.12 -5.77
C ALA A 118 7.39 -7.91 -5.38
N ILE A 119 6.21 -7.79 -5.99
CA ILE A 119 5.20 -6.79 -5.65
C ILE A 119 4.71 -6.99 -4.22
N ASP A 120 4.38 -8.23 -3.85
CA ASP A 120 3.95 -8.59 -2.49
C ASP A 120 4.99 -8.20 -1.44
N LEU A 121 6.30 -8.45 -1.70
CA LEU A 121 7.37 -8.04 -0.80
C LEU A 121 7.45 -6.53 -0.61
N VAL A 122 7.29 -5.76 -1.69
CA VAL A 122 7.29 -4.29 -1.60
C VAL A 122 6.07 -3.81 -0.81
N ASP A 123 4.90 -4.36 -1.08
CA ASP A 123 3.66 -4.01 -0.40
C ASP A 123 3.75 -4.29 1.11
N GLU A 124 4.19 -5.49 1.48
CA GLU A 124 4.33 -5.91 2.88
C GLU A 124 5.39 -5.08 3.62
N ALA A 125 6.53 -4.82 2.99
CA ALA A 125 7.57 -3.96 3.58
C ALA A 125 7.07 -2.53 3.80
N CYS A 126 6.37 -1.95 2.83
CA CYS A 126 5.76 -0.63 2.97
C CYS A 126 4.70 -0.59 4.07
N ALA A 127 3.87 -1.64 4.18
CA ALA A 127 2.85 -1.75 5.22
C ALA A 127 3.47 -1.85 6.62
N LEU A 128 4.59 -2.59 6.75
CA LEU A 128 5.34 -2.71 8.00
C LEU A 128 5.90 -1.35 8.43
N ILE A 129 6.62 -0.66 7.54
CA ILE A 129 7.17 0.68 7.81
C ILE A 129 6.07 1.67 8.17
N LYS A 130 4.95 1.66 7.45
CA LYS A 130 3.78 2.50 7.77
C LYS A 130 3.24 2.22 9.18
N THR A 131 3.24 0.96 9.59
CA THR A 131 2.80 0.57 10.94
C THR A 131 3.79 1.08 11.98
N GLU A 132 5.10 0.94 11.75
CA GLU A 132 6.15 1.45 12.62
C GLU A 132 6.09 2.98 12.75
N MET A 133 5.93 3.71 11.64
CA MET A 133 5.77 5.18 11.64
C MET A 133 4.52 5.65 12.41
N ASN A 134 3.46 4.85 12.43
CA ASN A 134 2.24 5.17 13.16
C ASN A 134 2.26 4.71 14.62
N SER A 135 3.18 3.84 14.99
CA SER A 135 3.35 3.38 16.36
C SER A 135 4.08 4.44 17.20
N MET A 136 3.87 4.36 18.51
CA MET A 136 4.60 5.22 19.45
C MET A 136 6.08 4.81 19.48
N PRO A 137 7.04 5.75 19.40
CA PRO A 137 8.45 5.44 19.55
C PRO A 137 8.74 4.68 20.85
N THR A 138 9.70 3.75 20.80
CA THR A 138 10.04 2.88 21.93
C THR A 138 10.39 3.70 23.19
N GLU A 139 11.15 4.78 23.03
CA GLU A 139 11.54 5.67 24.13
C GLU A 139 10.34 6.31 24.80
N LEU A 140 9.35 6.73 24.02
CA LEU A 140 8.12 7.34 24.53
C LEU A 140 7.23 6.30 25.21
N ASP A 141 7.21 5.06 24.71
CA ASP A 141 6.47 3.96 25.30
C ASP A 141 7.10 3.50 26.64
N GLU A 142 8.43 3.45 26.73
CA GLU A 142 9.15 3.17 27.96
C GLU A 142 8.88 4.23 29.05
N LEU A 143 8.90 5.51 28.69
CA LEU A 143 8.53 6.58 29.60
C LEU A 143 7.08 6.43 30.09
N ARG A 144 6.15 6.10 29.20
CA ARG A 144 4.75 5.86 29.55
C ARG A 144 4.60 4.69 30.52
N HIS A 145 5.31 3.60 30.29
CA HIS A 145 5.30 2.45 31.21
C HIS A 145 5.89 2.80 32.56
N ARG A 146 6.99 3.57 32.59
CA ARG A 146 7.59 4.00 33.87
C ARG A 146 6.65 4.94 34.66
N ILE A 147 6.01 5.87 33.98
CA ILE A 147 5.00 6.75 34.59
C ILE A 147 3.87 5.93 35.18
N MET A 148 3.34 4.95 34.44
CA MET A 148 2.25 4.08 34.93
C MET A 148 2.66 3.29 36.18
N GLN A 149 3.90 2.76 36.22
CA GLN A 149 4.41 2.07 37.40
C GLN A 149 4.45 2.98 38.62
N LEU A 150 5.00 4.19 38.46
CA LEU A 150 5.08 5.16 39.54
C LEU A 150 3.70 5.68 39.99
N GLU A 151 2.74 5.81 39.07
CA GLU A 151 1.36 6.15 39.41
C GLU A 151 0.68 5.08 40.28
N ILE A 152 0.93 3.80 39.97
CA ILE A 152 0.42 2.68 40.79
C ILE A 152 1.07 2.73 42.17
N GLU A 153 2.37 2.98 42.24
CA GLU A 153 3.13 3.07 43.48
C GLU A 153 2.64 4.27 44.30
N GLU A 154 2.48 5.44 43.71
CA GLU A 154 1.91 6.64 44.31
C GLU A 154 0.51 6.37 44.89
N ALA A 155 -0.35 5.68 44.12
CA ALA A 155 -1.70 5.37 44.58
C ALA A 155 -1.74 4.37 45.74
N ALA A 156 -0.77 3.48 45.84
CA ALA A 156 -0.61 2.57 46.98
C ALA A 156 -0.14 3.31 48.23
N MET A 157 0.90 4.16 48.07
CA MET A 157 1.49 4.91 49.19
C MET A 157 0.57 5.99 49.78
N LYS A 158 -0.30 6.58 48.96
CA LYS A 158 -1.33 7.54 49.45
C LYS A 158 -2.30 6.94 50.48
N LYS A 159 -2.40 5.63 50.58
CA LYS A 159 -3.26 4.94 51.55
C LYS A 159 -2.57 4.74 52.91
N GLU A 160 -1.25 4.94 52.96
CA GLU A 160 -0.45 4.74 54.17
C GLU A 160 -0.14 6.09 54.84
N THR A 161 -0.10 6.10 56.16
CA THR A 161 0.09 7.35 56.96
C THR A 161 1.43 7.42 57.69
N ASP A 162 2.33 6.45 57.41
CA ASP A 162 3.64 6.38 58.05
C ASP A 162 4.61 7.45 57.50
N LYS A 163 5.46 8.01 58.39
CA LYS A 163 6.38 9.12 58.03
C LYS A 163 7.42 8.72 56.97
N LEU A 164 7.87 7.46 56.98
CA LEU A 164 8.83 6.98 55.99
C LEU A 164 8.18 6.88 54.61
N THR A 165 6.96 6.37 54.56
CA THR A 165 6.16 6.29 53.32
C THR A 165 5.84 7.66 52.75
N GLN A 166 5.58 8.66 53.61
CA GLN A 166 5.36 10.05 53.16
C GLN A 166 6.61 10.70 52.55
N ALA A 167 7.81 10.43 53.11
CA ALA A 167 9.05 10.92 52.50
C ALA A 167 9.30 10.31 51.13
N HIS A 168 9.10 9.01 51.01
CA HIS A 168 9.24 8.29 49.71
C HIS A 168 8.16 8.72 48.72
N LEU A 169 6.94 8.95 49.15
CA LEU A 169 5.87 9.52 48.33
C LEU A 169 6.26 10.86 47.68
N ALA A 170 6.93 11.72 48.43
CA ALA A 170 7.41 13.03 47.90
C ALA A 170 8.49 12.83 46.81
N GLU A 171 9.38 11.84 46.99
CA GLU A 171 10.39 11.50 45.97
C GLU A 171 9.73 10.92 44.70
N VAL A 172 8.80 9.97 44.84
CA VAL A 172 8.03 9.39 43.72
C VAL A 172 7.24 10.47 42.97
N GLN A 173 6.61 11.38 43.68
CA GLN A 173 5.88 12.49 43.05
C GLN A 173 6.80 13.44 42.28
N LYS A 174 8.01 13.69 42.80
CA LYS A 174 8.99 14.49 42.08
C LYS A 174 9.47 13.80 40.79
N GLU A 175 9.86 12.51 40.89
CA GLU A 175 10.26 11.70 39.71
C GLU A 175 9.12 11.65 38.69
N LEU A 176 7.89 11.46 39.14
CA LEU A 176 6.71 11.41 38.31
C LEU A 176 6.45 12.72 37.56
N ALA A 177 6.67 13.87 38.22
CA ALA A 177 6.56 15.20 37.60
C ALA A 177 7.62 15.38 36.50
N GLU A 178 8.89 15.05 36.78
CA GLU A 178 10.00 15.14 35.81
C GLU A 178 9.77 14.23 34.59
N LEU A 179 9.32 13.00 34.81
CA LEU A 179 9.01 12.05 33.72
C LEU A 179 7.80 12.50 32.87
N ARG A 180 6.77 13.07 33.52
CA ARG A 180 5.60 13.61 32.80
C ARG A 180 5.99 14.81 31.94
N ASP A 181 6.82 15.71 32.42
CA ASP A 181 7.30 16.84 31.64
C ASP A 181 8.12 16.38 30.45
N SER A 182 9.03 15.41 30.64
CA SER A 182 9.79 14.78 29.55
C SER A 182 8.88 14.10 28.54
N PHE A 183 7.92 13.28 29.00
CA PHE A 183 6.95 12.61 28.15
C PHE A 183 6.11 13.59 27.33
N HIS A 184 5.61 14.66 27.93
CA HIS A 184 4.83 15.68 27.23
C HIS A 184 5.67 16.41 26.18
N GLY A 185 6.93 16.73 26.47
CA GLY A 185 7.84 17.35 25.53
C GLY A 185 8.12 16.45 24.31
N MET A 186 8.46 15.18 24.56
CA MET A 186 8.71 14.21 23.50
C MET A 186 7.44 13.89 22.69
N LYS A 187 6.30 13.75 23.36
CA LYS A 187 5.02 13.51 22.70
C LYS A 187 4.62 14.65 21.79
N ALA A 188 4.79 15.90 22.20
CA ALA A 188 4.49 17.06 21.38
C ALA A 188 5.38 17.13 20.13
N ARG A 189 6.67 16.79 20.27
CA ARG A 189 7.58 16.67 19.12
C ARG A 189 7.12 15.59 18.15
N TRP A 190 6.88 14.38 18.63
CA TRP A 190 6.40 13.26 17.82
C TRP A 190 5.08 13.57 17.08
N GLU A 191 4.10 14.19 17.79
CA GLU A 191 2.84 14.59 17.17
C GLU A 191 3.05 15.65 16.08
N SER A 192 3.97 16.59 16.28
CA SER A 192 4.32 17.61 15.29
C SER A 192 4.97 17.00 14.05
N GLU A 193 5.94 16.07 14.21
CA GLU A 193 6.58 15.34 13.12
C GLU A 193 5.55 14.53 12.33
N LYS A 194 4.70 13.77 13.04
CA LYS A 194 3.62 12.98 12.44
C LYS A 194 2.64 13.84 11.63
N GLN A 195 2.27 15.02 12.13
CA GLN A 195 1.40 15.95 11.39
C GLN A 195 2.07 16.48 10.12
N SER A 196 3.36 16.77 10.16
CA SER A 196 4.12 17.24 9.00
C SER A 196 4.16 16.16 7.90
N ILE A 197 4.47 14.93 8.27
CA ILE A 197 4.47 13.79 7.34
C ILE A 197 3.06 13.53 6.78
N GLY A 198 2.04 13.56 7.64
CA GLY A 198 0.65 13.39 7.22
C GLY A 198 0.18 14.45 6.23
N LYS A 199 0.64 15.70 6.38
CA LYS A 199 0.35 16.78 5.43
C LYS A 199 0.95 16.50 4.06
N VAL A 200 2.21 16.06 4.00
CA VAL A 200 2.89 15.69 2.74
C VAL A 200 2.16 14.52 2.05
N GLN A 201 1.78 13.50 2.82
CA GLN A 201 1.03 12.36 2.30
C GLN A 201 -0.32 12.75 1.71
N ASN A 202 -1.08 13.58 2.41
CA ASN A 202 -2.38 14.06 1.92
C ASN A 202 -2.24 14.86 0.62
N LEU A 203 -1.24 15.74 0.52
CA LEU A 203 -0.98 16.49 -0.70
C LEU A 203 -0.61 15.59 -1.88
N ARG A 204 0.20 14.56 -1.65
CA ARG A 204 0.53 13.56 -2.70
C ARG A 204 -0.70 12.78 -3.17
N GLN A 205 -1.58 12.38 -2.24
CA GLN A 205 -2.83 11.72 -2.58
C GLN A 205 -3.77 12.62 -3.39
N GLU A 206 -3.89 13.91 -3.02
CA GLU A 206 -4.68 14.87 -3.78
C GLU A 206 -4.13 15.06 -5.20
N ILE A 207 -2.81 15.14 -5.36
CA ILE A 207 -2.15 15.23 -6.68
C ILE A 207 -2.49 14.01 -7.54
N GLU A 208 -2.43 12.81 -6.97
CA GLU A 208 -2.77 11.59 -7.71
C GLU A 208 -4.25 11.55 -8.11
N GLN A 209 -5.15 11.94 -7.21
CA GLN A 209 -6.58 12.07 -7.53
C GLN A 209 -6.82 13.06 -8.67
N ILE A 210 -6.17 14.23 -8.65
CA ILE A 210 -6.27 15.22 -9.72
C ILE A 210 -5.70 14.67 -11.04
N ASN A 211 -4.60 13.95 -11.02
CA ASN A 211 -4.06 13.31 -12.21
C ASN A 211 -5.03 12.27 -12.80
N ALA A 212 -5.65 11.45 -11.96
CA ALA A 212 -6.67 10.50 -12.38
C ALA A 212 -7.93 11.22 -12.95
N GLU A 213 -8.35 12.33 -12.35
CA GLU A 213 -9.45 13.15 -12.89
C GLU A 213 -9.10 13.76 -14.25
N ILE A 214 -7.87 14.23 -14.43
CA ILE A 214 -7.39 14.77 -15.72
C ILE A 214 -7.47 13.67 -16.79
N GLU A 215 -6.98 12.46 -16.48
CA GLU A 215 -7.03 11.33 -17.41
C GLU A 215 -8.47 10.93 -17.76
N MET A 216 -9.36 10.88 -16.76
CA MET A 216 -10.78 10.62 -17.01
C MET A 216 -11.46 11.69 -17.84
N ALA A 217 -11.14 12.97 -17.59
CA ALA A 217 -11.67 14.09 -18.37
C ALA A 217 -11.18 14.04 -19.83
N GLN A 218 -9.90 13.72 -20.06
CA GLN A 218 -9.34 13.53 -21.40
C GLN A 218 -10.01 12.38 -22.15
N ASN A 219 -10.22 11.24 -21.46
CA ASN A 219 -10.90 10.09 -22.04
C ASN A 219 -12.37 10.36 -22.43
N ARG A 220 -13.01 11.31 -21.73
CA ARG A 220 -14.36 11.78 -22.01
C ARG A 220 -14.42 12.94 -22.99
N TYR A 221 -13.26 13.39 -23.53
CA TYR A 221 -13.11 14.58 -24.39
C TYR A 221 -13.56 15.90 -23.73
N ASP A 222 -13.60 15.95 -22.39
CA ASP A 222 -13.84 17.20 -21.65
C ASP A 222 -12.50 17.95 -21.46
N LEU A 223 -12.06 18.56 -22.56
CA LEU A 223 -10.77 19.25 -22.60
C LEU A 223 -10.75 20.51 -21.72
N ASN A 224 -11.91 21.14 -21.46
CA ASN A 224 -12.00 22.32 -20.59
C ASN A 224 -11.71 21.94 -19.14
N ARG A 225 -12.34 20.89 -18.65
CA ARG A 225 -12.11 20.38 -17.30
C ARG A 225 -10.68 19.86 -17.12
N ALA A 226 -10.15 19.14 -18.11
CA ALA A 226 -8.77 18.69 -18.10
C ALA A 226 -7.77 19.84 -18.04
N ALA A 227 -8.00 20.92 -18.79
CA ALA A 227 -7.15 22.12 -18.79
C ALA A 227 -7.23 22.87 -17.45
N GLU A 228 -8.42 23.06 -16.88
CA GLU A 228 -8.62 23.70 -15.58
C GLU A 228 -7.83 22.98 -14.47
N LEU A 229 -7.95 21.66 -14.41
CA LEU A 229 -7.23 20.86 -13.42
C LEU A 229 -5.71 20.89 -13.65
N LYS A 230 -5.27 20.71 -14.90
CA LYS A 230 -3.84 20.60 -15.26
C LYS A 230 -3.08 21.91 -15.09
N TYR A 231 -3.69 23.04 -15.44
CA TYR A 231 -3.01 24.35 -15.43
C TYR A 231 -3.41 25.22 -14.24
N GLY A 232 -4.50 24.88 -13.54
CA GLY A 232 -4.97 25.60 -12.36
C GLY A 232 -4.62 24.88 -11.06
N ARG A 233 -5.29 23.76 -10.77
CA ARG A 233 -5.19 23.09 -9.46
C ARG A 233 -3.88 22.33 -9.24
N LEU A 234 -3.42 21.58 -10.24
CA LEU A 234 -2.23 20.73 -10.13
C LEU A 234 -0.95 21.53 -9.78
N PRO A 235 -0.63 22.67 -10.44
CA PRO A 235 0.57 23.44 -10.08
C PRO A 235 0.51 24.05 -8.68
N GLN A 236 -0.69 24.36 -8.17
CA GLN A 236 -0.87 24.86 -6.81
C GLN A 236 -0.52 23.79 -5.79
N LEU A 237 -1.07 22.57 -5.95
CA LEU A 237 -0.79 21.44 -5.08
C LEU A 237 0.69 21.03 -5.12
N GLN A 238 1.32 21.07 -6.29
CA GLN A 238 2.75 20.80 -6.44
C GLN A 238 3.59 21.82 -5.66
N LYS A 239 3.23 23.09 -5.70
CA LYS A 239 3.92 24.13 -4.92
C LYS A 239 3.71 23.94 -3.41
N GLU A 240 2.48 23.64 -2.98
CA GLU A 240 2.18 23.35 -1.57
C GLU A 240 2.94 22.13 -1.07
N LEU A 241 3.10 21.11 -1.92
CA LEU A 241 3.88 19.91 -1.63
C LEU A 241 5.36 20.26 -1.46
N GLU A 242 5.94 21.02 -2.38
CA GLU A 242 7.35 21.44 -2.30
C GLU A 242 7.63 22.28 -1.03
N GLU A 243 6.72 23.16 -0.65
CA GLU A 243 6.83 23.94 0.58
C GLU A 243 6.72 23.04 1.83
N ALA A 244 5.82 22.06 1.82
CA ALA A 244 5.66 21.11 2.93
C ALA A 244 6.87 20.17 3.06
N GLU A 245 7.45 19.69 1.95
CA GLU A 245 8.66 18.88 1.93
C GLU A 245 9.87 19.65 2.46
N LYS A 246 10.05 20.91 2.07
CA LYS A 246 11.11 21.77 2.62
C LYS A 246 10.97 22.01 4.12
N GLN A 247 9.75 22.13 4.62
CA GLN A 247 9.50 22.26 6.06
C GLN A 247 9.81 20.98 6.82
N SER A 248 9.52 19.81 6.26
CA SER A 248 9.84 18.52 6.86
C SER A 248 11.34 18.18 6.81
N GLU A 249 12.07 18.60 5.77
CA GLU A 249 13.52 18.39 5.65
C GLU A 249 14.35 19.32 6.54
N GLY A 250 13.81 20.48 6.92
CA GLY A 250 14.47 21.47 7.80
C GLY A 250 14.40 21.13 9.30
N SER A 251 13.61 20.15 9.69
CA SER A 251 13.62 19.59 11.05
C SER A 251 14.81 18.63 11.15
N ASP A 252 15.81 18.98 11.93
CA ASP A 252 17.10 18.31 12.07
C ASP A 252 17.00 16.79 12.08
N ARG A 253 17.63 16.13 11.10
CA ARG A 253 17.70 14.67 10.92
C ARG A 253 18.37 13.92 12.09
N GLU A 254 19.13 14.62 12.95
CA GLU A 254 19.84 14.01 14.09
C GLU A 254 18.94 13.79 15.33
N ASP A 255 17.77 14.45 15.41
CA ASP A 255 16.88 14.42 16.60
C ASP A 255 15.46 13.91 16.25
N SER A 256 15.25 13.35 15.07
CA SER A 256 13.94 12.81 14.66
C SER A 256 13.57 11.56 15.45
N LEU A 257 12.37 11.57 16.05
CA LEU A 257 11.78 10.42 16.76
C LEU A 257 11.15 9.40 15.81
N LEU A 258 10.93 9.79 14.55
CA LEU A 258 10.46 8.91 13.49
C LEU A 258 11.67 8.48 12.67
N ARG A 259 11.96 7.17 12.65
CA ARG A 259 13.01 6.59 11.79
C ARG A 259 12.58 6.66 10.33
N ASP A 260 13.52 7.14 9.47
CA ASP A 260 13.40 7.09 8.01
C ASP A 260 13.39 5.64 7.48
#